data_c45d45f057db96362312cb55f5e12808
#
_entry.id   c45d45f057db96362312cb55f5e12808
#
_cell.length_a   1.000
_cell.length_b   1.000
_cell.length_c   1.000
_cell.angle_alpha   90.00
_cell.angle_beta   90.00
_cell.angle_gamma   90.00
#
_symmetry.space_group_name_H-M   'P 1'
#
loop_
_entity.id
_entity.type
_entity.pdbx_description
1 polymer ?
#
loop_
_entity_poly.entity_id
_entity_poly.type
_entity_poly.pdbx_seq_one_letter_code
_entity_poly.pdbx_strand_id
1 'polypeptide(L)'
;MSIIPTTFNEHAISYALAGGKNFKREENDVGAVIMSRGGWYNFPSIIKSLLDIGCTSIISVESPKKSIDLDNMIHEYPFVKFLLPQEKTTIGETINISISELKTNYVIVLWNDQSILDSKQLSKAIAEAKSLDKMCLSPVAITKTNDLISVQMLPILKQGHFSTEAIPIIQNNTRSIYAFDFAGIYTCNTFIDFGGFDYTITNPYWQNLDFGFRTFLWGEEIVINTHFKVKYLSMLPVEDTSHDDSYTRFYIKNLRPTVANGKAYMKFDVFFSYMKGMGFNPFMAYNYFKVGYDWVKKNQKRFTVPPYDLISNWREM
;
A
#
# COMPACT_ATOMS: atom_id res chain seq x y z
N MET A 1 -25.15 -6.28 2.72
CA MET A 1 -24.65 -4.89 2.74
C MET A 1 -23.18 -4.95 3.04
N SER A 2 -22.33 -4.71 2.03
CA SER A 2 -20.89 -4.55 2.23
C SER A 2 -20.70 -3.27 3.04
N ILE A 3 -20.21 -3.37 4.26
CA ILE A 3 -19.83 -2.20 5.05
C ILE A 3 -18.48 -1.77 4.51
N ILE A 4 -18.50 -0.78 3.61
CA ILE A 4 -17.28 -0.16 3.11
C ILE A 4 -16.51 0.37 4.34
N PRO A 5 -15.28 -0.06 4.54
CA PRO A 5 -14.48 0.43 5.67
C PRO A 5 -14.24 1.94 5.55
N THR A 6 -14.19 2.55 6.68
CA THR A 6 -14.22 3.98 6.93
C THR A 6 -13.13 4.81 6.26
N THR A 7 -11.98 4.22 5.91
CA THR A 7 -10.85 4.99 5.40
C THR A 7 -10.86 5.23 3.89
N PHE A 8 -11.47 4.36 3.12
CA PHE A 8 -11.39 4.44 1.64
C PHE A 8 -12.16 5.63 1.05
N ASN A 9 -13.25 6.07 1.67
CA ASN A 9 -14.09 7.17 1.17
C ASN A 9 -14.39 8.24 2.24
N GLU A 10 -13.68 8.28 3.35
CA GLU A 10 -13.94 9.24 4.43
C GLU A 10 -13.39 10.63 4.13
N HIS A 11 -12.33 10.72 3.33
CA HIS A 11 -11.70 11.98 2.94
C HIS A 11 -11.91 12.24 1.45
N ALA A 12 -12.73 13.23 1.14
CA ALA A 12 -12.93 13.68 -0.23
C ALA A 12 -11.76 14.59 -0.62
N ILE A 13 -10.94 14.13 -1.56
CA ILE A 13 -9.79 14.87 -2.09
C ILE A 13 -10.18 15.53 -3.40
N SER A 14 -9.80 16.80 -3.56
CA SER A 14 -9.90 17.49 -4.84
C SER A 14 -8.76 17.08 -5.76
N TYR A 15 -9.09 16.62 -6.96
CA TYR A 15 -8.13 16.26 -8.02
C TYR A 15 -8.69 16.57 -9.40
N ALA A 16 -7.81 16.77 -10.37
CA ALA A 16 -8.14 16.88 -11.77
C ALA A 16 -7.70 15.62 -12.52
N LEU A 17 -8.47 15.25 -13.55
CA LEU A 17 -8.12 14.20 -14.48
C LEU A 17 -7.92 14.81 -15.86
N ALA A 18 -6.81 14.48 -16.51
CA ALA A 18 -6.48 14.94 -17.86
C ALA A 18 -6.09 13.74 -18.75
N GLY A 19 -6.28 13.85 -20.04
CA GLY A 19 -5.99 12.76 -20.99
C GLY A 19 -7.03 11.62 -20.95
N GLY A 20 -6.60 10.41 -21.31
CA GLY A 20 -7.44 9.22 -21.25
C GLY A 20 -8.56 9.17 -22.30
N LYS A 21 -8.42 9.83 -23.45
CA LYS A 21 -9.44 9.80 -24.53
C LYS A 21 -9.77 8.37 -24.98
N ASN A 22 -8.77 7.50 -25.00
CA ASN A 22 -8.88 6.09 -25.38
C ASN A 22 -8.78 5.16 -24.16
N PHE A 23 -9.08 5.68 -22.96
CA PHE A 23 -9.06 4.92 -21.73
C PHE A 23 -10.22 3.92 -21.71
N LYS A 24 -9.90 2.62 -21.73
CA LYS A 24 -10.90 1.55 -21.75
C LYS A 24 -11.04 0.97 -20.32
N ARG A 25 -12.15 1.29 -19.66
CA ARG A 25 -12.42 0.83 -18.28
C ARG A 25 -12.88 -0.62 -18.19
N GLU A 26 -13.60 -1.09 -19.20
CA GLU A 26 -14.41 -2.32 -19.10
C GLU A 26 -13.76 -3.56 -19.74
N GLU A 27 -12.72 -3.40 -20.55
CA GLU A 27 -12.12 -4.50 -21.30
C GLU A 27 -10.95 -5.18 -20.60
N ASN A 28 -10.40 -4.57 -19.53
CA ASN A 28 -9.20 -5.06 -18.86
C ASN A 28 -9.47 -5.40 -17.40
N ASP A 29 -9.15 -6.62 -17.07
CA ASP A 29 -9.16 -7.12 -15.71
C ASP A 29 -8.04 -6.53 -14.84
N VAL A 30 -7.02 -5.96 -15.49
CA VAL A 30 -5.81 -5.39 -14.87
C VAL A 30 -5.61 -3.93 -15.28
N GLY A 31 -5.52 -3.05 -14.30
CA GLY A 31 -5.10 -1.66 -14.45
C GLY A 31 -3.69 -1.42 -13.92
N ALA A 32 -3.16 -0.22 -14.17
CA ALA A 32 -1.88 0.20 -13.61
C ALA A 32 -1.94 1.63 -13.08
N VAL A 33 -1.23 1.86 -11.97
CA VAL A 33 -0.99 3.17 -11.37
C VAL A 33 0.51 3.41 -11.40
N ILE A 34 0.93 4.48 -12.07
CA ILE A 34 2.33 4.94 -12.10
C ILE A 34 2.42 6.14 -11.18
N MET A 35 3.10 5.95 -10.04
CA MET A 35 3.38 7.02 -9.08
C MET A 35 4.62 7.81 -9.50
N SER A 36 4.62 9.14 -9.31
CA SER A 36 5.73 9.99 -9.74
C SER A 36 6.62 10.43 -8.56
N ARG A 37 7.93 10.15 -8.66
CA ARG A 37 8.98 10.70 -7.78
C ARG A 37 9.80 11.80 -8.41
N GLY A 38 9.66 12.01 -9.70
CA GLY A 38 10.39 12.95 -10.51
C GLY A 38 11.04 12.31 -11.74
N GLY A 39 11.20 13.11 -12.80
CA GLY A 39 11.75 12.63 -14.06
C GLY A 39 10.82 11.70 -14.87
N TRP A 40 10.86 11.86 -16.18
CA TRP A 40 10.05 11.06 -17.11
C TRP A 40 10.88 10.06 -17.91
N TYR A 41 12.17 10.00 -17.64
CA TYR A 41 13.12 9.25 -18.49
C TYR A 41 12.83 7.75 -18.61
N ASN A 42 12.04 7.16 -17.72
CA ASN A 42 11.66 5.73 -17.82
C ASN A 42 10.18 5.51 -18.17
N PHE A 43 9.39 6.56 -18.29
CA PHE A 43 7.97 6.45 -18.57
C PHE A 43 7.66 5.65 -19.85
N PRO A 44 8.32 5.88 -21.01
CA PRO A 44 8.08 5.09 -22.22
C PRO A 44 8.32 3.59 -22.02
N SER A 45 9.34 3.21 -21.27
CA SER A 45 9.65 1.81 -21.01
C SER A 45 8.59 1.14 -20.14
N ILE A 46 8.10 1.81 -19.10
CA ILE A 46 7.03 1.31 -18.26
C ILE A 46 5.75 1.12 -19.09
N ILE A 47 5.35 2.14 -19.85
CA ILE A 47 4.17 2.09 -20.73
C ILE A 47 4.27 0.92 -21.70
N LYS A 48 5.42 0.74 -22.37
CA LYS A 48 5.64 -0.38 -23.27
C LYS A 48 5.44 -1.71 -22.56
N SER A 49 6.05 -1.90 -21.39
CA SER A 49 5.92 -3.15 -20.63
C SER A 49 4.47 -3.43 -20.19
N LEU A 50 3.70 -2.38 -19.86
CA LEU A 50 2.29 -2.52 -19.52
C LEU A 50 1.44 -2.86 -20.75
N LEU A 51 1.71 -2.25 -21.89
CA LEU A 51 1.02 -2.59 -23.16
C LEU A 51 1.34 -4.02 -23.63
N ASP A 52 2.57 -4.48 -23.45
CA ASP A 52 3.00 -5.85 -23.80
C ASP A 52 2.19 -6.92 -23.04
N ILE A 53 1.64 -6.61 -21.87
CA ILE A 53 0.75 -7.50 -21.09
C ILE A 53 -0.73 -7.23 -21.32
N GLY A 54 -1.08 -6.35 -22.26
CA GLY A 54 -2.45 -5.98 -22.58
C GLY A 54 -3.09 -5.00 -21.58
N CYS A 55 -2.32 -4.37 -20.69
CA CYS A 55 -2.83 -3.36 -19.77
C CYS A 55 -2.97 -2.02 -20.49
N THR A 56 -4.20 -1.60 -20.75
CA THR A 56 -4.52 -0.31 -21.39
C THR A 56 -5.22 0.68 -20.47
N SER A 57 -5.59 0.26 -19.26
CA SER A 57 -6.19 1.11 -18.22
C SER A 57 -5.07 1.62 -17.30
N ILE A 58 -4.46 2.75 -17.65
CA ILE A 58 -3.27 3.28 -16.95
C ILE A 58 -3.59 4.66 -16.40
N ILE A 59 -3.30 4.87 -15.11
CA ILE A 59 -3.30 6.19 -14.47
C ILE A 59 -1.86 6.55 -14.11
N SER A 60 -1.40 7.72 -14.55
CA SER A 60 -0.17 8.34 -14.09
C SER A 60 -0.50 9.44 -13.09
N VAL A 61 0.09 9.37 -11.92
CA VAL A 61 -0.10 10.38 -10.87
C VAL A 61 0.99 11.43 -10.97
N GLU A 62 0.58 12.70 -11.13
CA GLU A 62 1.50 13.79 -11.34
C GLU A 62 1.31 14.91 -10.33
N SER A 63 2.41 15.60 -10.03
CA SER A 63 2.36 16.77 -9.17
C SER A 63 1.99 18.01 -9.96
N PRO A 64 0.96 18.77 -9.58
CA PRO A 64 0.59 20.01 -10.28
C PRO A 64 1.67 21.11 -10.19
N LYS A 65 2.62 20.96 -9.26
CA LYS A 65 3.72 21.92 -9.05
C LYS A 65 4.95 21.71 -9.94
N LYS A 66 5.02 20.59 -10.66
CA LYS A 66 6.10 20.35 -11.63
C LYS A 66 5.67 20.86 -12.98
N SER A 67 6.53 21.63 -13.64
CA SER A 67 6.34 22.06 -15.03
C SER A 67 6.54 20.84 -15.95
N ILE A 68 5.53 20.02 -16.05
CA ILE A 68 5.45 18.91 -16.99
C ILE A 68 4.73 19.45 -18.20
N ASP A 69 5.24 19.19 -19.38
CA ASP A 69 4.50 19.42 -20.62
C ASP A 69 3.39 18.35 -20.73
N LEU A 70 2.34 18.57 -19.92
CA LEU A 70 1.22 17.64 -19.81
C LEU A 70 0.48 17.50 -21.16
N ASP A 71 0.39 18.57 -21.94
CA ASP A 71 -0.29 18.57 -23.24
C ASP A 71 0.44 17.64 -24.22
N ASN A 72 1.77 17.70 -24.24
CA ASN A 72 2.58 16.81 -25.04
C ASN A 72 2.46 15.34 -24.58
N MET A 73 2.46 15.10 -23.28
CA MET A 73 2.27 13.75 -22.73
C MET A 73 0.89 13.17 -23.05
N ILE A 74 -0.17 13.97 -22.97
CA ILE A 74 -1.52 13.55 -23.36
C ILE A 74 -1.59 13.22 -24.85
N HIS A 75 -0.89 13.98 -25.68
CA HIS A 75 -0.82 13.71 -27.11
C HIS A 75 -0.04 12.43 -27.43
N GLU A 76 1.09 12.21 -26.77
CA GLU A 76 1.94 11.03 -26.98
C GLU A 76 1.30 9.74 -26.42
N TYR A 77 0.61 9.85 -25.26
CA TYR A 77 -0.04 8.72 -24.57
C TYR A 77 -1.54 8.93 -24.37
N PRO A 78 -2.35 8.97 -25.45
CA PRO A 78 -3.76 9.35 -25.37
C PRO A 78 -4.65 8.39 -24.57
N PHE A 79 -4.17 7.18 -24.28
CA PHE A 79 -4.85 6.20 -23.44
C PHE A 79 -4.47 6.30 -21.95
N VAL A 80 -3.44 7.06 -21.59
CA VAL A 80 -3.08 7.31 -20.20
C VAL A 80 -3.92 8.44 -19.63
N LYS A 81 -4.49 8.19 -18.45
CA LYS A 81 -5.17 9.20 -17.66
C LYS A 81 -4.19 9.78 -16.65
N PHE A 82 -4.03 11.09 -16.65
CA PHE A 82 -3.17 11.80 -15.70
C PHE A 82 -4.01 12.31 -14.52
N LEU A 83 -3.68 11.86 -13.31
CA LEU A 83 -4.32 12.29 -12.08
C LEU A 83 -3.45 13.35 -11.40
N LEU A 84 -4.03 14.53 -11.16
CA LEU A 84 -3.37 15.69 -10.58
C LEU A 84 -4.08 16.07 -9.26
N PRO A 85 -3.56 15.66 -8.10
CA PRO A 85 -4.11 16.11 -6.82
C PRO A 85 -4.01 17.63 -6.69
N GLN A 86 -5.11 18.28 -6.33
CA GLN A 86 -5.17 19.74 -6.17
C GLN A 86 -4.78 20.21 -4.77
N GLU A 87 -4.64 19.27 -3.85
CA GLU A 87 -4.26 19.49 -2.47
C GLU A 87 -3.15 18.51 -2.03
N LYS A 88 -2.61 18.69 -0.83
CA LYS A 88 -1.58 17.81 -0.29
C LYS A 88 -2.20 16.46 0.08
N THR A 89 -1.75 15.42 -0.56
CA THR A 89 -2.16 14.03 -0.35
C THR A 89 -1.02 13.18 0.18
N THR A 90 -1.33 12.08 0.83
CA THR A 90 -0.36 11.01 1.12
C THR A 90 -0.19 10.11 -0.10
N ILE A 91 0.86 9.30 -0.11
CA ILE A 91 1.08 8.28 -1.14
C ILE A 91 -0.11 7.33 -1.20
N GLY A 92 -0.54 6.82 -0.05
CA GLY A 92 -1.66 5.88 0.03
C GLY A 92 -2.99 6.47 -0.44
N GLU A 93 -3.30 7.75 -0.12
CA GLU A 93 -4.51 8.41 -0.63
C GLU A 93 -4.51 8.48 -2.16
N THR A 94 -3.38 8.81 -2.73
CA THR A 94 -3.24 8.90 -4.18
C THR A 94 -3.45 7.54 -4.85
N ILE A 95 -2.94 6.46 -4.24
CA ILE A 95 -3.19 5.10 -4.70
C ILE A 95 -4.67 4.74 -4.54
N ASN A 96 -5.30 5.08 -3.40
CA ASN A 96 -6.73 4.82 -3.18
C ASN A 96 -7.60 5.46 -4.27
N ILE A 97 -7.38 6.74 -4.57
CA ILE A 97 -8.11 7.47 -5.63
C ILE A 97 -7.88 6.79 -6.99
N SER A 98 -6.63 6.47 -7.30
CA SER A 98 -6.28 5.85 -8.59
C SER A 98 -6.96 4.50 -8.77
N ILE A 99 -6.99 3.65 -7.74
CA ILE A 99 -7.70 2.36 -7.76
C ILE A 99 -9.21 2.58 -7.98
N SER A 100 -9.81 3.55 -7.30
CA SER A 100 -11.22 3.91 -7.47
C SER A 100 -11.54 4.35 -8.91
N GLU A 101 -10.62 5.09 -9.55
CA GLU A 101 -10.77 5.58 -10.92
C GLU A 101 -10.57 4.48 -11.99
N LEU A 102 -9.75 3.47 -11.70
CA LEU A 102 -9.47 2.37 -12.64
C LEU A 102 -10.63 1.40 -12.80
N LYS A 103 -11.32 1.03 -11.72
CA LYS A 103 -12.43 0.06 -11.70
C LYS A 103 -12.08 -1.29 -12.32
N THR A 104 -10.85 -1.75 -12.14
CA THR A 104 -10.36 -3.07 -12.57
C THR A 104 -10.34 -4.03 -11.39
N ASN A 105 -10.26 -5.34 -11.65
CA ASN A 105 -10.19 -6.34 -10.57
C ASN A 105 -8.81 -6.38 -9.91
N TYR A 106 -7.76 -6.12 -10.71
CA TYR A 106 -6.38 -6.07 -10.25
C TYR A 106 -5.73 -4.77 -10.66
N VAL A 107 -4.83 -4.25 -9.84
CA VAL A 107 -4.05 -3.06 -10.17
C VAL A 107 -2.58 -3.27 -9.87
N ILE A 108 -1.73 -2.91 -10.85
CA ILE A 108 -0.29 -2.86 -10.71
C ILE A 108 0.08 -1.46 -10.23
N VAL A 109 0.70 -1.33 -9.05
CA VAL A 109 1.24 -0.07 -8.55
C VAL A 109 2.75 -0.07 -8.74
N LEU A 110 3.26 0.95 -9.42
CA LEU A 110 4.68 1.14 -9.74
C LEU A 110 5.08 2.61 -9.56
N TRP A 111 6.39 2.84 -9.51
CA TRP A 111 6.95 4.19 -9.55
C TRP A 111 7.60 4.48 -10.91
N ASN A 112 7.59 5.74 -11.34
CA ASN A 112 8.17 6.16 -12.61
C ASN A 112 9.70 6.03 -12.68
N ASP A 113 10.35 5.78 -11.55
CA ASP A 113 11.78 5.47 -11.43
C ASP A 113 12.08 3.96 -11.34
N GLN A 114 11.07 3.12 -11.54
CA GLN A 114 11.21 1.68 -11.64
C GLN A 114 11.13 1.23 -13.10
N SER A 115 11.68 0.07 -13.39
CA SER A 115 11.60 -0.62 -14.68
C SER A 115 11.16 -2.05 -14.45
N ILE A 116 10.18 -2.50 -15.22
CA ILE A 116 9.76 -3.91 -15.26
C ILE A 116 10.82 -4.67 -16.05
N LEU A 117 11.40 -5.71 -15.44
CA LEU A 117 12.49 -6.45 -16.08
C LEU A 117 12.05 -7.38 -17.21
N ASP A 118 10.86 -7.97 -17.09
CA ASP A 118 10.36 -8.95 -18.05
C ASP A 118 8.83 -8.94 -18.07
N SER A 119 8.23 -8.47 -19.16
CA SER A 119 6.78 -8.41 -19.36
C SER A 119 6.13 -9.82 -19.37
N LYS A 120 6.84 -10.85 -19.88
CA LYS A 120 6.31 -12.22 -19.91
C LYS A 120 6.24 -12.80 -18.49
N GLN A 121 7.22 -12.51 -17.66
CA GLN A 121 7.18 -12.92 -16.25
C GLN A 121 6.09 -12.14 -15.49
N LEU A 122 5.91 -10.85 -15.78
CA LEU A 122 4.81 -10.07 -15.18
C LEU A 122 3.44 -10.67 -15.56
N SER A 123 3.26 -11.16 -16.80
CA SER A 123 2.03 -11.87 -17.18
C SER A 123 1.79 -13.13 -16.35
N LYS A 124 2.84 -13.87 -15.98
CA LYS A 124 2.72 -15.01 -15.05
C LYS A 124 2.33 -14.55 -13.64
N ALA A 125 2.94 -13.48 -13.14
CA ALA A 125 2.59 -12.92 -11.84
C ALA A 125 1.11 -12.49 -11.78
N ILE A 126 0.58 -11.91 -12.85
CA ILE A 126 -0.84 -11.55 -12.95
C ILE A 126 -1.73 -12.82 -12.94
N ALA A 127 -1.33 -13.87 -13.66
CA ALA A 127 -2.05 -15.14 -13.64
C ALA A 127 -2.03 -15.78 -12.23
N GLU A 128 -0.91 -15.67 -11.50
CA GLU A 128 -0.83 -16.09 -10.10
C GLU A 128 -1.69 -15.21 -9.18
N ALA A 129 -1.73 -13.88 -9.39
CA ALA A 129 -2.62 -13.00 -8.62
C ALA A 129 -4.08 -13.43 -8.74
N LYS A 130 -4.52 -13.82 -9.95
CA LYS A 130 -5.87 -14.32 -10.21
C LYS A 130 -6.18 -15.66 -9.55
N SER A 131 -5.17 -16.50 -9.35
CA SER A 131 -5.34 -17.85 -8.81
C SER A 131 -5.16 -17.95 -7.30
N LEU A 132 -4.33 -17.09 -6.71
CA LEU A 132 -3.94 -17.17 -5.29
C LEU A 132 -4.89 -16.42 -4.36
N ASP A 133 -5.71 -15.50 -4.88
CA ASP A 133 -6.65 -14.67 -4.12
C ASP A 133 -5.98 -13.98 -2.91
N LYS A 134 -4.79 -13.40 -3.13
CA LYS A 134 -4.05 -12.66 -2.11
C LYS A 134 -4.33 -11.16 -2.22
N MET A 135 -4.23 -10.45 -1.10
CA MET A 135 -4.37 -8.99 -1.06
C MET A 135 -3.39 -8.31 -2.02
N CYS A 136 -2.14 -8.73 -2.00
CA CYS A 136 -1.10 -8.13 -2.82
C CYS A 136 0.03 -9.11 -3.14
N LEU A 137 0.50 -9.10 -4.39
CA LEU A 137 1.76 -9.70 -4.81
C LEU A 137 2.82 -8.60 -4.93
N SER A 138 3.75 -8.53 -3.99
CA SER A 138 4.85 -7.56 -3.99
C SER A 138 6.01 -8.04 -4.88
N PRO A 139 6.69 -7.16 -5.64
CA PRO A 139 7.77 -7.55 -6.53
C PRO A 139 9.07 -7.88 -5.79
N VAL A 140 9.90 -8.68 -6.44
CA VAL A 140 11.34 -8.69 -6.18
C VAL A 140 11.93 -7.41 -6.74
N ALA A 141 12.81 -6.77 -5.98
CA ALA A 141 13.44 -5.52 -6.38
C ALA A 141 14.96 -5.66 -6.51
N ILE A 142 15.54 -4.99 -7.50
CA ILE A 142 16.98 -4.88 -7.67
C ILE A 142 17.39 -3.42 -7.80
N THR A 143 18.63 -3.13 -7.43
CA THR A 143 19.23 -1.81 -7.55
C THR A 143 19.59 -1.49 -9.00
N LYS A 144 20.00 -0.25 -9.27
CA LYS A 144 20.57 0.17 -10.55
C LYS A 144 21.80 -0.67 -10.96
N THR A 145 22.56 -1.15 -9.99
CA THR A 145 23.76 -2.00 -10.15
C THR A 145 23.46 -3.49 -10.24
N ASN A 146 22.18 -3.87 -10.27
CA ASN A 146 21.65 -5.25 -10.30
C ASN A 146 21.81 -6.04 -8.99
N ASP A 147 22.05 -5.37 -7.87
CA ASP A 147 22.09 -6.02 -6.57
C ASP A 147 20.67 -6.30 -6.07
N LEU A 148 20.45 -7.47 -5.50
CA LEU A 148 19.16 -7.85 -4.95
C LEU A 148 18.86 -7.01 -3.69
N ILE A 149 17.65 -6.45 -3.62
CA ILE A 149 17.17 -5.72 -2.46
C ILE A 149 16.40 -6.68 -1.55
N SER A 150 16.68 -6.63 -0.24
CA SER A 150 15.90 -7.35 0.77
C SER A 150 14.54 -6.66 0.93
N VAL A 151 13.51 -7.19 0.25
CA VAL A 151 12.14 -6.62 0.27
C VAL A 151 11.14 -7.49 1.02
N GLN A 152 11.57 -8.64 1.57
CA GLN A 152 10.73 -9.43 2.45
C GLN A 152 10.82 -8.84 3.87
N MET A 153 9.73 -8.25 4.34
CA MET A 153 9.66 -7.55 5.61
C MET A 153 8.97 -8.44 6.65
N LEU A 154 9.69 -8.74 7.74
CA LEU A 154 9.17 -9.53 8.86
C LEU A 154 8.82 -8.61 10.03
N PRO A 155 7.64 -8.78 10.65
CA PRO A 155 7.34 -8.13 11.91
C PRO A 155 8.11 -8.81 13.04
N ILE A 156 8.80 -8.03 13.87
CA ILE A 156 9.59 -8.56 15.00
C ILE A 156 9.38 -7.73 16.26
N LEU A 157 9.71 -8.32 17.40
CA LEU A 157 9.83 -7.62 18.68
C LEU A 157 11.30 -7.53 19.07
N LYS A 158 11.83 -6.31 19.15
CA LYS A 158 13.16 -6.01 19.68
C LYS A 158 13.01 -5.42 21.08
N GLN A 159 13.47 -6.11 22.11
CA GLN A 159 13.37 -5.66 23.51
C GLN A 159 11.94 -5.24 23.90
N GLY A 160 10.93 -5.95 23.40
CA GLY A 160 9.52 -5.65 23.65
C GLY A 160 8.92 -4.54 22.79
N HIS A 161 9.70 -3.91 21.92
CA HIS A 161 9.23 -2.90 20.97
C HIS A 161 9.05 -3.50 19.57
N PHE A 162 7.96 -3.09 18.91
CA PHE A 162 7.70 -3.50 17.54
C PHE A 162 8.72 -2.90 16.57
N SER A 163 9.17 -3.69 15.61
CA SER A 163 10.05 -3.29 14.52
C SER A 163 9.81 -4.19 13.31
N THR A 164 10.36 -3.84 12.17
CA THR A 164 10.44 -4.73 11.00
C THR A 164 11.88 -5.09 10.70
N GLU A 165 12.07 -6.26 10.11
CA GLU A 165 13.37 -6.74 9.62
C GLU A 165 13.27 -7.10 8.15
N ALA A 166 14.15 -6.52 7.34
CA ALA A 166 14.24 -6.83 5.92
C ALA A 166 15.16 -8.04 5.71
N ILE A 167 14.68 -9.08 5.05
CA ILE A 167 15.47 -10.27 4.74
C ILE A 167 15.49 -10.56 3.22
N PRO A 168 16.55 -11.25 2.73
CA PRO A 168 16.60 -11.72 1.35
C PRO A 168 15.47 -12.70 1.04
N ILE A 169 14.96 -12.65 -0.19
CA ILE A 169 13.91 -13.56 -0.67
C ILE A 169 14.56 -14.91 -1.01
N ILE A 170 13.98 -15.98 -0.49
CA ILE A 170 14.46 -17.34 -0.70
C ILE A 170 13.58 -18.07 -1.73
N GLN A 171 12.26 -17.86 -1.70
CA GLN A 171 11.30 -18.58 -2.55
C GLN A 171 10.10 -17.72 -2.93
N ASN A 172 9.35 -18.19 -3.95
CA ASN A 172 8.11 -17.55 -4.39
C ASN A 172 7.01 -17.65 -3.32
N ASN A 173 6.12 -16.67 -3.31
CA ASN A 173 4.95 -16.59 -2.42
C ASN A 173 5.28 -16.59 -0.91
N THR A 174 6.47 -16.11 -0.54
CA THR A 174 6.80 -15.85 0.88
C THR A 174 6.07 -14.62 1.40
N ARG A 175 5.57 -14.69 2.62
CA ARG A 175 4.87 -13.58 3.26
C ARG A 175 5.79 -12.40 3.52
N SER A 176 5.25 -11.19 3.32
CA SER A 176 5.86 -9.92 3.70
C SER A 176 4.82 -9.08 4.42
N ILE A 177 5.16 -8.48 5.57
CA ILE A 177 4.18 -7.72 6.35
C ILE A 177 3.64 -6.49 5.61
N TYR A 178 4.34 -5.99 4.61
CA TYR A 178 3.88 -4.96 3.67
C TYR A 178 4.61 -5.09 2.33
N ALA A 179 4.04 -4.51 1.29
CA ALA A 179 4.68 -4.40 -0.02
C ALA A 179 5.68 -3.25 -0.01
N PHE A 180 7.00 -3.56 -0.19
CA PHE A 180 8.04 -2.54 -0.16
C PHE A 180 7.71 -1.41 -1.15
N ASP A 181 7.79 -0.18 -0.64
CA ASP A 181 7.57 1.02 -1.44
C ASP A 181 6.19 1.09 -2.13
N PHE A 182 5.18 0.48 -1.55
CA PHE A 182 3.81 0.36 -2.09
C PHE A 182 3.72 -0.38 -3.44
N ALA A 183 4.83 -0.85 -3.99
CA ALA A 183 4.84 -1.52 -5.28
C ALA A 183 4.24 -2.93 -5.19
N GLY A 184 3.31 -3.26 -6.10
CA GLY A 184 2.64 -4.56 -6.06
C GLY A 184 1.51 -4.72 -7.07
N ILE A 185 0.99 -5.94 -7.16
CA ILE A 185 -0.26 -6.25 -7.85
C ILE A 185 -1.32 -6.43 -6.75
N TYR A 186 -2.26 -5.51 -6.64
CA TYR A 186 -3.30 -5.50 -5.62
C TYR A 186 -4.61 -6.06 -6.15
N THR A 187 -5.32 -6.85 -5.35
CA THR A 187 -6.70 -7.30 -5.61
C THR A 187 -7.66 -6.19 -5.19
N CYS A 188 -8.27 -5.51 -6.18
CA CYS A 188 -8.97 -4.25 -5.94
C CYS A 188 -10.18 -4.39 -5.01
N ASN A 189 -11.01 -5.42 -5.19
CA ASN A 189 -12.20 -5.59 -4.35
C ASN A 189 -11.80 -5.79 -2.88
N THR A 190 -10.85 -6.67 -2.61
CA THR A 190 -10.32 -6.91 -1.27
C THR A 190 -9.66 -5.67 -0.70
N PHE A 191 -8.88 -4.94 -1.51
CA PHE A 191 -8.26 -3.67 -1.12
C PHE A 191 -9.29 -2.62 -0.69
N ILE A 192 -10.38 -2.48 -1.47
CA ILE A 192 -11.49 -1.56 -1.16
C ILE A 192 -12.23 -1.99 0.10
N ASP A 193 -12.53 -3.29 0.22
CA ASP A 193 -13.21 -3.85 1.39
C ASP A 193 -12.40 -3.68 2.68
N PHE A 194 -11.07 -3.65 2.58
CA PHE A 194 -10.15 -3.38 3.69
C PHE A 194 -9.98 -1.88 3.96
N GLY A 195 -10.55 -1.00 3.13
CA GLY A 195 -10.53 0.45 3.29
C GLY A 195 -9.29 1.13 2.70
N GLY A 196 -8.47 0.42 1.95
CA GLY A 196 -7.26 0.97 1.35
C GLY A 196 -6.25 1.48 2.38
N PHE A 197 -5.41 2.42 1.99
CA PHE A 197 -4.45 3.08 2.87
C PHE A 197 -5.13 4.16 3.72
N ASP A 198 -4.75 4.24 5.00
CA ASP A 198 -5.31 5.22 5.94
C ASP A 198 -4.69 6.61 5.73
N TYR A 199 -5.51 7.55 5.29
CA TYR A 199 -5.10 8.94 5.03
C TYR A 199 -4.65 9.70 6.29
N THR A 200 -5.08 9.26 7.45
CA THR A 200 -4.71 9.91 8.72
C THR A 200 -3.27 9.58 9.16
N ILE A 201 -2.64 8.60 8.52
CA ILE A 201 -1.24 8.22 8.72
C ILE A 201 -0.41 8.84 7.60
N THR A 202 0.27 9.94 7.88
CA THR A 202 0.93 10.78 6.87
C THR A 202 2.37 10.36 6.56
N ASN A 203 3.03 9.64 7.46
CA ASN A 203 4.35 9.07 7.21
C ASN A 203 4.21 7.82 6.33
N PRO A 204 4.86 7.77 5.16
CA PRO A 204 4.69 6.69 4.19
C PRO A 204 5.02 5.30 4.73
N TYR A 205 6.07 5.18 5.55
CA TYR A 205 6.44 3.90 6.16
C TYR A 205 5.32 3.35 7.05
N TRP A 206 4.81 4.18 7.99
CA TRP A 206 3.74 3.76 8.90
C TRP A 206 2.40 3.58 8.19
N GLN A 207 2.14 4.33 7.11
CA GLN A 207 0.94 4.17 6.30
C GLN A 207 0.93 2.83 5.56
N ASN A 208 2.05 2.46 4.95
CA ASN A 208 2.20 1.18 4.24
C ASN A 208 2.15 0.00 5.22
N LEU A 209 2.82 0.14 6.35
CA LEU A 209 2.82 -0.87 7.41
C LEU A 209 1.45 -1.03 8.07
N ASP A 210 0.68 0.06 8.29
CA ASP A 210 -0.70 -0.02 8.78
C ASP A 210 -1.59 -0.87 7.87
N PHE A 211 -1.50 -0.62 6.58
CA PHE A 211 -2.25 -1.41 5.60
C PHE A 211 -1.86 -2.88 5.63
N GLY A 212 -0.56 -3.15 5.56
CA GLY A 212 -0.05 -4.52 5.54
C GLY A 212 -0.35 -5.27 6.83
N PHE A 213 -0.10 -4.67 7.99
CA PHE A 213 -0.38 -5.31 9.28
C PHE A 213 -1.87 -5.60 9.45
N ARG A 214 -2.74 -4.66 9.09
CA ARG A 214 -4.20 -4.83 9.09
C ARG A 214 -4.65 -5.92 8.13
N THR A 215 -3.99 -6.07 6.98
CA THR A 215 -4.25 -7.16 6.04
C THR A 215 -4.13 -8.51 6.73
N PHE A 216 -3.04 -8.77 7.45
CA PHE A 216 -2.84 -10.03 8.17
C PHE A 216 -3.76 -10.17 9.39
N LEU A 217 -4.01 -9.09 10.12
CA LEU A 217 -4.95 -9.13 11.26
C LEU A 217 -6.37 -9.53 10.83
N TRP A 218 -6.73 -9.28 9.59
CA TRP A 218 -8.07 -9.56 9.06
C TRP A 218 -8.13 -10.82 8.18
N GLY A 219 -7.03 -11.58 8.13
CA GLY A 219 -6.99 -12.91 7.53
C GLY A 219 -6.59 -12.95 6.06
N GLU A 220 -6.10 -11.84 5.52
CA GLU A 220 -5.52 -11.75 4.18
C GLU A 220 -3.99 -11.73 4.21
N GLU A 221 -3.35 -11.84 3.05
CA GLU A 221 -1.90 -11.93 2.97
C GLU A 221 -1.32 -11.02 1.88
N ILE A 222 -0.12 -10.53 2.14
CA ILE A 222 0.79 -9.94 1.17
C ILE A 222 1.96 -10.89 0.99
N VAL A 223 2.25 -11.26 -0.24
CA VAL A 223 3.34 -12.19 -0.55
C VAL A 223 4.29 -11.63 -1.60
N ILE A 224 5.55 -12.05 -1.55
CA ILE A 224 6.53 -11.69 -2.58
C ILE A 224 6.36 -12.62 -3.77
N ASN A 225 6.25 -12.04 -4.97
CA ASN A 225 6.18 -12.81 -6.20
C ASN A 225 7.47 -12.71 -7.00
N THR A 226 8.14 -13.84 -7.23
CA THR A 226 9.44 -13.88 -7.92
C THR A 226 9.34 -13.74 -9.44
N HIS A 227 8.15 -13.83 -10.02
CA HIS A 227 7.90 -13.53 -11.42
C HIS A 227 7.72 -12.02 -11.66
N PHE A 228 7.28 -11.27 -10.65
CA PHE A 228 7.20 -9.82 -10.72
C PHE A 228 8.53 -9.22 -10.24
N LYS A 229 9.32 -8.68 -11.17
CA LYS A 229 10.64 -8.10 -10.88
C LYS A 229 10.73 -6.67 -11.36
N VAL A 230 11.15 -5.78 -10.46
CA VAL A 230 11.37 -4.37 -10.75
C VAL A 230 12.81 -3.97 -10.49
N LYS A 231 13.33 -3.07 -11.31
CA LYS A 231 14.65 -2.47 -11.15
C LYS A 231 14.51 -1.00 -10.84
N TYR A 232 15.09 -0.55 -9.74
CA TYR A 232 15.19 0.87 -9.43
C TYR A 232 16.27 1.53 -10.30
N LEU A 233 15.93 2.63 -10.92
CA LEU A 233 16.82 3.43 -11.77
C LEU A 233 17.41 4.63 -11.01
N SER A 234 16.80 4.98 -9.89
CA SER A 234 17.21 5.99 -8.94
C SER A 234 17.79 5.38 -7.65
N MET A 235 18.09 6.23 -6.68
CA MET A 235 18.39 5.78 -5.31
C MET A 235 17.13 5.19 -4.68
N LEU A 236 17.32 4.14 -3.86
CA LEU A 236 16.23 3.55 -3.10
C LEU A 236 15.61 4.58 -2.14
N PRO A 237 14.29 4.52 -1.95
CA PRO A 237 13.65 5.34 -0.94
C PRO A 237 14.15 4.94 0.46
N VAL A 238 14.44 5.94 1.27
CA VAL A 238 14.77 5.74 2.68
C VAL A 238 13.46 5.74 3.46
N GLU A 239 13.19 4.65 4.17
CA GLU A 239 12.02 4.55 5.04
C GLU A 239 12.26 5.32 6.35
N ASP A 240 11.38 6.26 6.64
CA ASP A 240 11.40 7.01 7.91
C ASP A 240 10.63 6.23 8.98
N THR A 241 11.36 5.53 9.82
CA THR A 241 10.81 4.73 10.92
C THR A 241 10.68 5.51 12.24
N SER A 242 10.79 6.84 12.21
CA SER A 242 10.65 7.68 13.39
C SER A 242 9.27 7.51 14.05
N HIS A 243 9.25 7.59 15.39
CA HIS A 243 8.03 7.45 16.19
C HIS A 243 7.29 8.81 16.29
N ASP A 244 6.64 9.17 15.20
CA ASP A 244 5.79 10.36 15.08
C ASP A 244 4.30 10.06 15.38
N ASP A 245 3.42 11.00 15.04
CA ASP A 245 1.96 10.82 15.16
C ASP A 245 1.44 9.64 14.32
N SER A 246 2.08 9.35 13.19
CA SER A 246 1.71 8.24 12.31
C SER A 246 2.01 6.89 12.98
N TYR A 247 3.19 6.76 13.63
CA TYR A 247 3.49 5.60 14.48
C TYR A 247 2.45 5.41 15.57
N THR A 248 2.06 6.49 16.22
CA THR A 248 1.06 6.48 17.28
C THR A 248 -0.27 5.90 16.81
N ARG A 249 -0.76 6.35 15.64
CA ARG A 249 -2.00 5.85 15.04
C ARG A 249 -1.89 4.38 14.64
N PHE A 250 -0.78 4.01 13.99
CA PHE A 250 -0.47 2.61 13.68
C PHE A 250 -0.49 1.74 14.93
N TYR A 251 0.21 2.15 15.98
CA TYR A 251 0.37 1.42 17.23
C TYR A 251 -0.98 1.15 17.91
N ILE A 252 -1.81 2.19 18.06
CA ILE A 252 -3.11 2.05 18.72
C ILE A 252 -4.06 1.16 17.93
N LYS A 253 -4.11 1.30 16.61
CA LYS A 253 -5.00 0.54 15.74
C LYS A 253 -4.60 -0.92 15.61
N ASN A 254 -3.31 -1.22 15.48
CA ASN A 254 -2.82 -2.51 15.04
C ASN A 254 -2.15 -3.33 16.14
N LEU A 255 -1.52 -2.71 17.15
CA LEU A 255 -0.77 -3.44 18.16
C LEU A 255 -1.49 -3.53 19.53
N ARG A 256 -2.44 -2.65 19.80
CA ARG A 256 -3.12 -2.59 21.12
C ARG A 256 -4.47 -3.32 21.20
N PRO A 257 -5.14 -3.67 20.11
CA PRO A 257 -6.34 -4.49 20.21
C PRO A 257 -6.06 -5.85 20.85
N THR A 258 -6.98 -6.32 21.67
CA THR A 258 -7.02 -7.69 22.17
C THR A 258 -8.12 -8.43 21.44
N VAL A 259 -7.87 -9.65 21.01
CA VAL A 259 -8.87 -10.50 20.33
C VAL A 259 -9.30 -11.62 21.25
N ALA A 260 -10.60 -11.72 21.51
CA ALA A 260 -11.18 -12.82 22.26
C ALA A 260 -12.60 -13.10 21.75
N ASN A 261 -12.98 -14.38 21.73
CA ASN A 261 -14.30 -14.83 21.27
C ASN A 261 -14.68 -14.31 19.86
N GLY A 262 -13.69 -14.27 18.95
CA GLY A 262 -13.87 -13.81 17.57
C GLY A 262 -14.15 -12.31 17.42
N LYS A 263 -13.78 -11.50 18.42
CA LYS A 263 -13.93 -10.04 18.36
C LYS A 263 -12.70 -9.34 18.94
N ALA A 264 -12.34 -8.23 18.30
CA ALA A 264 -11.35 -7.33 18.84
C ALA A 264 -11.97 -6.31 19.80
N TYR A 265 -11.26 -5.97 20.83
CA TYR A 265 -11.60 -4.90 21.77
C TYR A 265 -10.36 -4.22 22.29
N MET A 266 -10.50 -2.99 22.74
CA MET A 266 -9.41 -2.23 23.33
C MET A 266 -9.65 -2.11 24.84
N LYS A 267 -8.66 -2.55 25.64
CA LYS A 267 -8.72 -2.43 27.11
C LYS A 267 -8.47 -0.99 27.53
N PHE A 268 -9.14 -0.53 28.57
CA PHE A 268 -9.02 0.86 29.04
C PHE A 268 -7.66 1.18 29.69
N ASP A 269 -6.92 0.16 30.18
CA ASP A 269 -5.57 0.32 30.71
C ASP A 269 -4.56 0.83 29.66
N VAL A 270 -4.85 0.57 28.37
CA VAL A 270 -4.11 1.14 27.22
C VAL A 270 -4.07 2.66 27.27
N PHE A 271 -5.15 3.31 27.69
CA PHE A 271 -5.20 4.77 27.82
C PHE A 271 -4.16 5.30 28.82
N PHE A 272 -4.05 4.67 29.98
CA PHE A 272 -3.07 5.11 31.01
C PHE A 272 -1.62 4.88 30.57
N SER A 273 -1.35 3.73 29.93
CA SER A 273 -0.02 3.44 29.38
C SER A 273 0.38 4.48 28.33
N TYR A 274 -0.59 4.86 27.52
CA TYR A 274 -0.41 5.83 26.45
C TYR A 274 -0.22 7.26 26.98
N MET A 275 -1.02 7.66 27.96
CA MET A 275 -0.89 8.96 28.63
C MET A 275 0.51 9.15 29.24
N LYS A 276 1.08 8.08 29.83
CA LYS A 276 2.44 8.09 30.37
C LYS A 276 3.48 8.31 29.27
N GLY A 277 3.31 7.67 28.10
CA GLY A 277 4.22 7.80 26.96
C GLY A 277 4.17 9.17 26.27
N MET A 278 3.06 9.92 26.40
CA MET A 278 2.88 11.26 25.83
C MET A 278 3.19 12.41 26.80
N GLY A 279 4.06 12.21 27.78
CA GLY A 279 4.45 13.25 28.73
C GLY A 279 3.28 13.79 29.57
N PHE A 280 2.30 12.93 29.86
CA PHE A 280 1.11 13.27 30.67
C PHE A 280 0.20 14.36 30.09
N ASN A 281 0.13 14.49 28.77
CA ASN A 281 -0.91 15.32 28.14
C ASN A 281 -2.22 14.51 27.99
N PRO A 282 -3.17 14.63 28.95
CA PRO A 282 -4.35 13.78 28.98
C PRO A 282 -5.33 14.06 27.82
N PHE A 283 -5.34 15.29 27.33
CA PHE A 283 -6.25 15.68 26.25
C PHE A 283 -5.83 15.08 24.90
N MET A 284 -4.55 15.18 24.56
CA MET A 284 -4.02 14.52 23.36
C MET A 284 -4.14 12.99 23.45
N ALA A 285 -3.75 12.42 24.60
CA ALA A 285 -3.86 10.99 24.82
C ALA A 285 -5.29 10.47 24.67
N TYR A 286 -6.26 11.20 25.18
CA TYR A 286 -7.68 10.87 25.05
C TYR A 286 -8.15 10.91 23.60
N ASN A 287 -7.78 11.93 22.84
CA ASN A 287 -8.19 12.04 21.44
C ASN A 287 -7.64 10.88 20.58
N TYR A 288 -6.37 10.56 20.71
CA TYR A 288 -5.79 9.42 19.98
C TYR A 288 -6.40 8.09 20.42
N PHE A 289 -6.56 7.90 21.73
CA PHE A 289 -7.19 6.69 22.25
C PHE A 289 -8.62 6.53 21.73
N LYS A 290 -9.42 7.60 21.77
CA LYS A 290 -10.81 7.59 21.30
C LYS A 290 -10.90 7.22 19.82
N VAL A 291 -10.08 7.85 18.96
CA VAL A 291 -10.05 7.54 17.52
C VAL A 291 -9.71 6.06 17.30
N GLY A 292 -8.67 5.54 17.95
CA GLY A 292 -8.30 4.14 17.86
C GLY A 292 -9.36 3.21 18.41
N TYR A 293 -9.97 3.55 19.56
CA TYR A 293 -11.06 2.77 20.17
C TYR A 293 -12.27 2.68 19.25
N ASP A 294 -12.74 3.80 18.70
CA ASP A 294 -13.88 3.85 17.80
C ASP A 294 -13.60 3.04 16.52
N TRP A 295 -12.38 3.12 16.00
CA TRP A 295 -11.96 2.34 14.84
C TRP A 295 -11.95 0.82 15.14
N VAL A 296 -11.36 0.39 16.25
CA VAL A 296 -11.35 -1.02 16.67
C VAL A 296 -12.77 -1.52 16.90
N LYS A 297 -13.61 -0.75 17.59
CA LYS A 297 -15.03 -1.09 17.83
C LYS A 297 -15.80 -1.28 16.53
N LYS A 298 -15.57 -0.42 15.53
CA LYS A 298 -16.22 -0.50 14.22
C LYS A 298 -15.79 -1.76 13.45
N ASN A 299 -14.52 -2.13 13.55
CA ASN A 299 -13.92 -3.25 12.83
C ASN A 299 -13.79 -4.53 13.67
N GLN A 300 -14.36 -4.60 14.86
CA GLN A 300 -14.12 -5.64 15.86
C GLN A 300 -14.28 -7.09 15.36
N LYS A 301 -15.17 -7.32 14.40
CA LYS A 301 -15.47 -8.66 13.85
C LYS A 301 -14.53 -9.08 12.71
N ARG A 302 -13.66 -8.18 12.24
CA ARG A 302 -12.73 -8.45 11.14
C ARG A 302 -11.44 -9.10 11.62
N PHE A 303 -11.09 -8.93 12.89
CA PHE A 303 -9.85 -9.46 13.45
C PHE A 303 -9.92 -10.98 13.58
N THR A 304 -9.03 -11.67 12.92
CA THR A 304 -8.90 -13.13 12.91
C THR A 304 -7.80 -13.62 13.84
N VAL A 305 -6.80 -12.79 14.11
CA VAL A 305 -5.64 -13.12 14.93
C VAL A 305 -5.27 -11.97 15.88
N PRO A 306 -4.84 -12.26 17.12
CA PRO A 306 -4.29 -11.25 18.02
C PRO A 306 -2.98 -10.67 17.45
N PRO A 307 -2.72 -9.35 17.59
CA PRO A 307 -1.52 -8.72 17.05
C PRO A 307 -0.19 -9.33 17.50
N TYR A 308 -0.08 -9.66 18.78
CA TYR A 308 1.15 -10.27 19.31
C TYR A 308 1.34 -11.71 18.84
N ASP A 309 0.26 -12.47 18.66
CA ASP A 309 0.32 -13.82 18.10
C ASP A 309 0.75 -13.80 16.65
N LEU A 310 0.25 -12.83 15.86
CA LEU A 310 0.71 -12.58 14.48
C LEU A 310 2.23 -12.37 14.42
N ILE A 311 2.79 -11.55 15.32
CA ILE A 311 4.23 -11.26 15.33
C ILE A 311 5.01 -12.50 15.80
N SER A 312 4.58 -13.14 16.89
CA SER A 312 5.30 -14.24 17.53
C SER A 312 5.34 -15.49 16.64
N ASN A 313 4.25 -15.76 15.93
CA ASN A 313 4.09 -16.95 15.10
C ASN A 313 4.39 -16.70 13.62
N TRP A 314 4.90 -15.51 13.27
CA TRP A 314 5.12 -15.11 11.86
C TRP A 314 5.90 -16.14 11.04
N ARG A 315 6.91 -16.77 11.63
CA ARG A 315 7.77 -17.77 10.95
C ARG A 315 7.14 -19.16 10.85
N GLU A 316 6.11 -19.43 11.65
CA GLU A 316 5.43 -20.73 11.71
C GLU A 316 4.12 -20.73 10.88
N MET A 317 3.62 -19.58 10.59
CA MET A 317 2.44 -19.37 9.75
C MET A 317 2.81 -19.44 8.26
#